data_11dab8506dfcf8340301f2e05a10b296
#
_entry.id   11dab8506dfcf8340301f2e05a10b296
#
_cell.length_a   1.000
_cell.length_b   1.000
_cell.length_c   1.000
_cell.angle_alpha   90.00
_cell.angle_beta   90.00
_cell.angle_gamma   90.00
#
_symmetry.space_group_name_H-M   'P 1'
#
loop_
_entity.id
_entity.type
_entity.pdbx_description
1 polymer ?
#
loop_
_entity_poly.entity_id
_entity_poly.type
_entity_poly.pdbx_seq_one_letter_code
_entity_poly.pdbx_strand_id
1 'polypeptide(L)'
;YNGYRSLHLDIRMPVYLSDRTEHVTAEIQIRTIAMDFWASLEHDIRYKVDKTKLPEGINEEMLECSGKIAEIDRKMQDMYRRIKAAEKNTASPALSEPKKQDRE
;
A
#
# COMPACT_ATOMS: atom_id res chain seq x y z
N TYR A 1 7.37 -3.83 16.26
CA TYR A 1 7.01 -2.96 15.13
C TYR A 1 8.25 -2.51 14.40
N ASN A 2 8.31 -2.81 13.13
CA ASN A 2 9.49 -2.46 12.35
C ASN A 2 9.22 -1.40 11.30
N GLY A 3 8.03 -0.85 11.26
CA GLY A 3 7.69 0.19 10.31
C GLY A 3 6.96 -0.26 9.07
N TYR A 4 6.85 -1.56 8.85
CA TYR A 4 6.18 -2.04 7.65
C TYR A 4 4.67 -1.96 7.83
N ARG A 5 3.99 -1.48 6.82
CA ARG A 5 2.54 -1.37 6.86
C ARG A 5 1.95 -1.81 5.55
N SER A 6 0.93 -2.65 5.62
CA SER A 6 0.19 -3.07 4.45
C SER A 6 -1.17 -3.57 4.90
N LEU A 7 -2.08 -3.65 3.96
CA LEU A 7 -3.36 -4.26 4.22
C LEU A 7 -3.29 -5.69 3.73
N HIS A 8 -3.59 -6.63 4.62
CA HIS A 8 -3.53 -8.05 4.28
C HIS A 8 -4.94 -8.58 4.15
N LEU A 9 -5.22 -9.25 3.05
CA LEU A 9 -6.51 -9.86 2.82
C LEU A 9 -6.32 -11.32 2.55
N ASP A 10 -7.04 -12.16 3.28
CA ASP A 10 -7.02 -13.59 3.04
C ASP A 10 -8.26 -13.93 2.22
N ILE A 11 -8.05 -14.53 1.07
CA ILE A 11 -9.12 -14.86 0.17
C ILE A 11 -9.16 -16.35 -0.02
N ARG A 12 -10.35 -16.92 0.09
CA ARG A 12 -10.53 -18.33 -0.16
C ARG A 12 -11.16 -18.47 -1.52
N MET A 13 -10.47 -19.15 -2.42
CA MET A 13 -10.89 -19.21 -3.80
C MET A 13 -11.12 -20.63 -4.24
N PRO A 14 -12.17 -20.87 -5.02
CA PRO A 14 -12.37 -22.20 -5.57
C PRO A 14 -11.47 -22.40 -6.79
N VAL A 15 -10.95 -23.59 -6.91
CA VAL A 15 -10.18 -23.97 -8.08
C VAL A 15 -10.90 -25.17 -8.66
N TYR A 16 -11.34 -25.06 -9.91
CA TYR A 16 -12.13 -26.08 -10.54
C TYR A 16 -11.23 -27.05 -11.29
N LEU A 17 -11.18 -28.27 -10.81
CA LEU A 17 -10.41 -29.31 -11.43
C LEU A 17 -11.36 -30.18 -12.24
N SER A 18 -10.81 -31.11 -13.00
CA SER A 18 -11.66 -31.93 -13.87
C SER A 18 -12.59 -32.83 -13.09
N ASP A 19 -12.18 -33.26 -11.91
CA ASP A 19 -12.98 -34.21 -11.13
C ASP A 19 -13.48 -33.66 -9.81
N ARG A 20 -13.15 -32.44 -9.46
CA ARG A 20 -13.59 -31.88 -8.17
C ARG A 20 -13.26 -30.40 -8.10
N THR A 21 -13.77 -29.75 -7.07
CA THR A 21 -13.44 -28.36 -6.77
C THR A 21 -12.64 -28.34 -5.49
N GLU A 22 -11.52 -27.67 -5.52
CA GLU A 22 -10.69 -27.48 -4.35
C GLU A 22 -10.74 -26.02 -3.95
N HIS A 23 -10.53 -25.73 -2.69
CA HIS A 23 -10.49 -24.36 -2.22
C HIS A 23 -9.08 -24.06 -1.73
N VAL A 24 -8.53 -22.97 -2.18
CA VAL A 24 -7.21 -22.54 -1.75
C VAL A 24 -7.30 -21.18 -1.12
N THR A 25 -6.41 -20.92 -0.19
CA THR A 25 -6.34 -19.63 0.47
C THR A 25 -5.18 -18.86 -0.13
N ALA A 26 -5.46 -17.62 -0.51
CA ALA A 26 -4.43 -16.75 -1.03
C ALA A 26 -4.39 -15.49 -0.18
N GLU A 27 -3.20 -14.99 0.04
CA GLU A 27 -3.03 -13.75 0.78
C GLU A 27 -2.71 -12.64 -0.19
N ILE A 28 -3.41 -11.53 -0.10
CA ILE A 28 -3.15 -10.36 -0.92
C ILE A 28 -2.67 -9.26 0.00
N GLN A 29 -1.56 -8.65 -0.36
CA GLN A 29 -1.04 -7.51 0.39
C GLN A 29 -1.16 -6.28 -0.46
N ILE A 30 -1.80 -5.26 0.08
CA ILE A 30 -1.97 -4.00 -0.61
C ILE A 30 -1.21 -2.95 0.16
N ARG A 31 -0.36 -2.21 -0.53
CA ARG A 31 0.44 -1.18 0.11
C ARG A 31 0.70 -0.06 -0.88
N THR A 32 1.11 1.09 -0.37
CA THR A 32 1.41 2.21 -1.24
C THR A 32 2.74 1.97 -1.92
N ILE A 33 2.96 2.70 -2.99
CA ILE A 33 4.21 2.61 -3.73
C ILE A 33 5.39 2.98 -2.85
N ALA A 34 5.23 4.00 -2.03
CA ALA A 34 6.30 4.41 -1.13
C ALA A 34 6.62 3.32 -0.12
N MET A 35 5.60 2.67 0.42
CA MET A 35 5.83 1.59 1.37
C MET A 35 6.45 0.39 0.69
N ASP A 36 6.12 0.16 -0.58
CA ASP A 36 6.71 -0.93 -1.32
C ASP A 36 8.22 -0.69 -1.50
N PHE A 37 8.62 0.53 -1.83
CA PHE A 37 10.02 0.84 -1.96
C PHE A 37 10.73 0.73 -0.61
N TRP A 38 10.08 1.21 0.44
CA TRP A 38 10.63 1.10 1.79
C TRP A 38 10.89 -0.36 2.16
N ALA A 39 9.92 -1.22 1.84
CA ALA A 39 10.04 -2.64 2.15
C ALA A 39 11.20 -3.29 1.40
N SER A 40 11.43 -2.86 0.16
CA SER A 40 12.56 -3.38 -0.60
C SER A 40 13.89 -3.00 0.02
N LEU A 41 14.00 -1.76 0.47
CA LEU A 41 15.23 -1.32 1.14
C LEU A 41 15.44 -2.08 2.43
N GLU A 42 14.37 -2.25 3.19
CA GLU A 42 14.46 -2.94 4.46
C GLU A 42 14.88 -4.40 4.25
N HIS A 43 14.35 -5.01 3.20
CA HIS A 43 14.71 -6.38 2.88
C HIS A 43 16.20 -6.47 2.50
N ASP A 44 16.71 -5.51 1.74
CA ASP A 44 18.11 -5.51 1.36
C ASP A 44 19.00 -5.33 2.59
N ILE A 45 18.63 -4.46 3.49
CA ILE A 45 19.39 -4.25 4.71
C ILE A 45 19.44 -5.53 5.52
N ARG A 46 18.31 -6.21 5.61
CA ARG A 46 18.22 -7.39 6.45
C ARG A 46 18.91 -8.61 5.86
N TYR A 47 18.85 -8.78 4.54
CA TYR A 47 19.26 -10.03 3.94
C TYR A 47 20.43 -9.96 2.97
N LYS A 48 20.71 -8.80 2.40
CA LYS A 48 21.74 -8.72 1.37
C LYS A 48 23.00 -8.00 1.77
N VAL A 49 22.93 -7.14 2.76
CA VAL A 49 24.07 -6.34 3.13
C VAL A 49 24.72 -6.90 4.37
N ASP A 50 26.07 -6.95 4.36
CA ASP A 50 26.81 -7.36 5.53
C ASP A 50 26.54 -6.37 6.66
N LYS A 51 26.08 -6.87 7.80
CA LYS A 51 25.70 -6.00 8.91
C LYS A 51 26.83 -5.13 9.39
N THR A 52 28.05 -5.59 9.22
CA THR A 52 29.18 -4.79 9.68
C THR A 52 29.47 -3.63 8.75
N LYS A 53 28.82 -3.60 7.57
CA LYS A 53 29.04 -2.54 6.62
C LYS A 53 27.88 -1.57 6.52
N LEU A 54 26.86 -1.76 7.33
CA LEU A 54 25.72 -0.88 7.30
C LEU A 54 26.11 0.49 7.86
N PRO A 55 25.62 1.57 7.26
CA PRO A 55 25.91 2.89 7.83
C PRO A 55 25.32 3.00 9.21
N GLU A 56 25.99 3.79 10.04
CA GLU A 56 25.54 3.96 11.39
C GLU A 56 24.21 4.70 11.39
N GLY A 57 23.27 4.24 12.20
CA GLY A 57 21.98 4.90 12.30
C GLY A 57 20.99 4.56 11.20
N ILE A 58 21.34 3.64 10.29
CA ILE A 58 20.48 3.36 9.18
C ILE A 58 19.14 2.75 9.61
N ASN A 59 19.15 1.95 10.67
CA ASN A 59 17.89 1.35 11.12
C ASN A 59 16.95 2.40 11.69
N GLU A 60 17.50 3.36 12.40
CA GLU A 60 16.69 4.45 12.93
C GLU A 60 16.14 5.30 11.82
N GLU A 61 16.95 5.57 10.79
CA GLU A 61 16.48 6.33 9.65
C GLU A 61 15.39 5.60 8.91
N MET A 62 15.51 4.29 8.78
CA MET A 62 14.49 3.50 8.12
C MET A 62 13.16 3.60 8.86
N LEU A 63 13.21 3.53 10.18
CA LEU A 63 11.99 3.64 10.96
C LEU A 63 11.38 5.04 10.86
N GLU A 64 12.22 6.06 10.86
CA GLU A 64 11.77 7.42 10.70
C GLU A 64 11.11 7.62 9.35
N CYS A 65 11.70 7.07 8.30
CA CYS A 65 11.13 7.16 6.97
C CYS A 65 9.77 6.50 6.89
N SER A 66 9.62 5.35 7.53
CA SER A 66 8.33 4.68 7.54
C SER A 66 7.26 5.58 8.15
N GLY A 67 7.59 6.29 9.22
CA GLY A 67 6.65 7.21 9.85
C GLY A 67 6.29 8.37 8.93
N LYS A 68 7.27 8.89 8.21
CA LYS A 68 7.01 9.98 7.29
C LYS A 68 6.17 9.53 6.10
N ILE A 69 6.40 8.32 5.63
CA ILE A 69 5.57 7.77 4.57
C ILE A 69 4.13 7.67 5.03
N ALA A 70 3.90 7.21 6.25
CA ALA A 70 2.56 7.11 6.78
C ALA A 70 1.89 8.47 6.86
N GLU A 71 2.65 9.46 7.26
CA GLU A 71 2.15 10.81 7.38
C GLU A 71 1.73 11.36 6.04
N ILE A 72 2.58 11.18 5.03
CA ILE A 72 2.29 11.65 3.69
C ILE A 72 1.09 10.91 3.11
N ASP A 73 1.03 9.60 3.32
CA ASP A 73 -0.10 8.81 2.82
C ASP A 73 -1.41 9.31 3.42
N ARG A 74 -1.43 9.59 4.71
CA ARG A 74 -2.62 10.10 5.35
C ARG A 74 -3.00 11.48 4.83
N LYS A 75 -2.00 12.32 4.59
CA LYS A 75 -2.27 13.65 4.08
C LYS A 75 -2.85 13.60 2.68
N MET A 76 -2.30 12.74 1.83
CA MET A 76 -2.83 12.59 0.49
C MET A 76 -4.24 12.03 0.50
N GLN A 77 -4.50 11.09 1.40
CA GLN A 77 -5.84 10.54 1.54
C GLN A 77 -6.83 11.63 1.98
N ASP A 78 -6.41 12.47 2.90
CA ASP A 78 -7.25 13.57 3.36
C ASP A 78 -7.54 14.55 2.24
N MET A 79 -6.52 14.89 1.46
CA MET A 79 -6.72 15.79 0.33
C MET A 79 -7.65 15.18 -0.71
N TYR A 80 -7.51 13.90 -0.95
CA TYR A 80 -8.37 13.20 -1.90
C TYR A 80 -9.83 13.29 -1.45
N ARG A 81 -10.08 13.07 -0.15
CA ARG A 81 -11.44 13.15 0.36
C ARG A 81 -12.01 14.55 0.23
N ARG A 82 -11.19 15.56 0.50
CA ARG A 82 -11.65 16.95 0.38
C ARG A 82 -11.94 17.32 -1.06
N ILE A 83 -11.13 16.84 -1.99
CA ILE A 83 -11.36 17.10 -3.39
C ILE A 83 -12.65 16.42 -3.83
N LYS A 84 -12.87 15.18 -3.40
CA LYS A 84 -14.09 14.49 -3.76
C LYS A 84 -15.32 15.16 -3.17
N ALA A 85 -15.22 15.65 -1.96
CA ALA A 85 -16.32 16.35 -1.35
C ALA A 85 -16.65 17.64 -2.10
N ALA A 86 -15.62 18.36 -2.55
CA ALA A 86 -15.85 19.57 -3.31
C ALA A 86 -16.49 19.27 -4.66
N GLU A 87 -16.09 18.18 -5.28
CA GLU A 87 -16.71 17.77 -6.54
C GLU A 87 -18.19 17.48 -6.32
N LYS A 88 -18.53 16.80 -5.25
CA LYS A 88 -19.91 16.49 -4.98
C LYS A 88 -20.71 17.74 -4.76
N ASN A 89 -20.15 18.70 -4.06
CA ASN A 89 -20.86 19.92 -3.78
C ASN A 89 -21.11 20.77 -5.00
N THR A 90 -20.26 20.68 -5.99
CA THR A 90 -20.43 21.53 -7.17
C THR A 90 -21.02 20.77 -8.33
N ALA A 91 -21.04 19.46 -8.29
CA ALA A 91 -21.51 18.69 -9.42
C ALA A 91 -23.01 18.74 -9.51
N SER A 92 -23.50 18.85 -10.72
CA SER A 92 -24.91 18.81 -10.95
C SER A 92 -25.37 17.37 -10.80
N PRO A 93 -26.55 17.15 -10.31
CA PRO A 93 -27.04 15.77 -10.20
C PRO A 93 -27.07 15.03 -11.53
N ALA A 94 -27.24 15.76 -12.60
CA ALA A 94 -27.30 15.13 -13.90
C ALA A 94 -25.96 14.55 -14.31
N LEU A 95 -24.92 15.00 -13.69
CA LEU A 95 -23.61 14.51 -14.02
C LEU A 95 -23.08 13.54 -13.05
N SER A 96 -23.91 12.76 -12.51
CA SER A 96 -23.47 11.86 -11.49
C SER A 96 -22.68 10.69 -12.03
N GLU A 97 -22.69 10.50 -13.36
CA GLU A 97 -21.98 9.40 -13.85
C GLU A 97 -20.52 9.56 -13.74
N PRO A 98 -19.84 8.62 -13.17
CA PRO A 98 -18.42 8.78 -12.91
C PRO A 98 -17.64 8.71 -14.18
N LYS A 99 -16.70 9.63 -14.29
CA LYS A 99 -15.90 9.63 -15.36
C LYS A 99 -14.79 8.75 -15.17
N LYS A 100 -14.33 8.08 -16.09
CA LYS A 100 -13.23 7.31 -15.98
C LYS A 100 -12.06 8.13 -15.90
N GLN A 101 -11.34 8.10 -14.87
CA GLN A 101 -10.26 8.90 -14.71
C GLN A 101 -9.05 8.17 -14.97
N ASP A 102 -8.23 8.59 -15.77
CA ASP A 102 -7.01 8.00 -15.95
C ASP A 102 -6.10 8.62 -15.13
N ARG A 103 -5.59 7.99 -14.24
CA ARG A 103 -4.80 8.55 -13.40
C ARG A 103 -3.56 8.37 -13.78
N GLU A 104 -2.90 9.03 -13.74
CA GLU A 104 -1.67 8.91 -14.07
C GLU A 104 -0.89 9.23 -13.07
#